data_a5326db96aeed2c96739d1e73209a123
#
_entry.id   a5326db96aeed2c96739d1e73209a123
#
_cell.length_a   1.000
_cell.length_b   1.000
_cell.length_c   1.000
_cell.angle_alpha   90.00
_cell.angle_beta   90.00
_cell.angle_gamma   90.00
#
_symmetry.space_group_name_H-M   'P 1'
#
loop_
_entity.id
_entity.type
_entity.pdbx_description
1 polymer ?
#
loop_
_entity_poly.entity_id
_entity_poly.type
_entity_poly.pdbx_seq_one_letter_code
_entity_poly.pdbx_strand_id
1 'polypeptide(L)'
;MTKRPQSFWNDYFMRMADHTATASKDPSTQVGCVLVDDKRRIVGMGYNGFPRGVDDKRERLLHRPTKYLMVQHAEVNAVLNAVAGTRDATAYVTHRPCASCSGILIQAGIRKIVTRKPERGFAERFAESFAAADAMLSEAGVELEMV
;
A
#
# COMPACT_ATOMS: atom_id res chain seq x y z
N MET A 1 29.78 0.28 -16.25
CA MET A 1 28.50 -0.42 -15.99
C MET A 1 27.34 0.54 -16.12
N THR A 2 26.39 0.22 -16.97
CA THR A 2 25.18 1.03 -17.15
C THR A 2 24.27 0.85 -15.93
N LYS A 3 23.90 1.95 -15.29
CA LYS A 3 22.94 1.89 -14.16
C LYS A 3 21.53 1.56 -14.69
N ARG A 4 20.82 0.68 -14.03
CA ARG A 4 19.40 0.40 -14.34
C ARG A 4 18.57 1.66 -14.10
N PRO A 5 17.65 2.00 -15.01
CA PRO A 5 16.79 3.18 -14.85
C PRO A 5 15.79 3.01 -13.70
N GLN A 6 15.22 4.10 -13.21
CA GLN A 6 14.22 4.05 -12.13
C GLN A 6 12.97 3.26 -12.51
N SER A 7 12.58 3.30 -13.80
CA SER A 7 11.44 2.50 -14.31
C SER A 7 11.64 0.99 -14.11
N PHE A 8 12.87 0.50 -14.27
CA PHE A 8 13.19 -0.91 -13.95
C PHE A 8 12.95 -1.23 -12.48
N TRP A 9 13.36 -0.34 -11.57
CA TRP A 9 13.18 -0.56 -10.14
C TRP A 9 11.72 -0.42 -9.70
N ASN A 10 10.98 0.48 -10.33
CA ASN A 10 9.53 0.57 -10.11
C ASN A 10 8.84 -0.74 -10.49
N ASP A 11 9.13 -1.28 -11.68
CA ASP A 11 8.58 -2.58 -12.09
C ASP A 11 9.01 -3.73 -11.15
N TYR A 12 10.28 -3.76 -10.78
CA TYR A 12 10.84 -4.78 -9.90
C TYR A 12 10.11 -4.82 -8.53
N PHE A 13 9.98 -3.69 -7.87
CA PHE A 13 9.32 -3.63 -6.55
C PHE A 13 7.80 -3.70 -6.64
N MET A 14 7.18 -3.24 -7.72
CA MET A 14 5.75 -3.46 -7.96
C MET A 14 5.42 -4.95 -8.12
N ARG A 15 6.27 -5.72 -8.77
CA ARG A 15 6.12 -7.19 -8.83
C ARG A 15 6.26 -7.84 -7.46
N MET A 16 7.13 -7.34 -6.61
CA MET A 16 7.22 -7.81 -5.21
C MET A 16 5.96 -7.47 -4.42
N ALA A 17 5.39 -6.29 -4.63
CA ALA A 17 4.10 -5.93 -4.04
C ALA A 17 2.97 -6.84 -4.56
N ASP A 18 2.95 -7.18 -5.85
CA ASP A 18 2.00 -8.14 -6.43
C ASP A 18 2.12 -9.51 -5.78
N HIS A 19 3.34 -10.01 -5.64
CA HIS A 19 3.56 -11.29 -4.97
C HIS A 19 3.13 -11.24 -3.50
N THR A 20 3.43 -10.17 -2.81
CA THR A 20 2.98 -9.94 -1.42
C THR A 20 1.46 -9.95 -1.31
N ALA A 21 0.75 -9.35 -2.27
CA ALA A 21 -0.71 -9.34 -2.32
C ALA A 21 -1.32 -10.76 -2.37
N THR A 22 -0.62 -11.72 -2.97
CA THR A 22 -1.12 -13.11 -3.08
C THR A 22 -1.31 -13.80 -1.74
N ALA A 23 -0.68 -13.30 -0.68
CA ALA A 23 -0.85 -13.82 0.68
C ALA A 23 -2.18 -13.39 1.32
N SER A 24 -2.88 -12.40 0.77
CA SER A 24 -4.18 -11.96 1.27
C SER A 24 -5.25 -13.03 1.04
N LYS A 25 -6.08 -13.25 2.05
CA LYS A 25 -7.25 -14.15 1.98
C LYS A 25 -8.53 -13.44 1.53
N ASP A 26 -8.45 -12.13 1.23
CA ASP A 26 -9.62 -11.38 0.76
C ASP A 26 -10.10 -11.95 -0.58
N PRO A 27 -11.37 -12.38 -0.66
CA PRO A 27 -11.92 -12.97 -1.89
C PRO A 27 -12.21 -11.97 -3.00
N SER A 28 -12.21 -10.66 -2.68
CA SER A 28 -12.56 -9.60 -3.63
C SER A 28 -11.35 -8.83 -4.11
N THR A 29 -10.50 -8.37 -3.19
CA THR A 29 -9.38 -7.47 -3.50
C THR A 29 -8.17 -7.82 -2.66
N GLN A 30 -7.13 -8.32 -3.29
CA GLN A 30 -5.83 -8.59 -2.67
C GLN A 30 -4.91 -7.41 -2.92
N VAL A 31 -4.40 -6.82 -1.85
CA VAL A 31 -3.49 -5.67 -1.89
C VAL A 31 -2.17 -6.03 -1.23
N GLY A 32 -1.07 -5.61 -1.85
CA GLY A 32 0.28 -5.75 -1.30
C GLY A 32 0.99 -4.41 -1.24
N CYS A 33 1.81 -4.24 -0.21
CA CYS A 33 2.66 -3.07 -0.02
C CYS A 33 4.07 -3.50 0.35
N VAL A 34 5.07 -2.89 -0.30
CA VAL A 34 6.49 -3.12 -0.03
C VAL A 34 7.15 -1.77 0.22
N LEU A 35 7.82 -1.62 1.36
CA LEU A 35 8.57 -0.43 1.73
C LEU A 35 10.05 -0.63 1.43
N VAL A 36 10.63 0.30 0.67
CA VAL A 36 12.01 0.20 0.18
C VAL A 36 12.78 1.46 0.55
N ASP A 37 13.94 1.30 1.19
CA ASP A 37 14.78 2.42 1.57
C ASP A 37 15.58 3.01 0.39
N ASP A 38 16.34 4.07 0.66
CA ASP A 38 17.18 4.76 -0.32
C ASP A 38 18.31 3.89 -0.91
N LYS A 39 18.64 2.79 -0.23
CA LYS A 39 19.63 1.79 -0.68
C LYS A 39 18.99 0.58 -1.37
N ARG A 40 17.70 0.65 -1.71
CA ARG A 40 16.93 -0.41 -2.33
C ARG A 40 16.79 -1.68 -1.49
N ARG A 41 16.84 -1.54 -0.16
CA ARG A 41 16.55 -2.63 0.77
C ARG A 41 15.06 -2.63 1.12
N ILE A 42 14.44 -3.79 1.13
CA ILE A 42 13.08 -3.94 1.63
C ILE A 42 13.11 -3.87 3.14
N VAL A 43 12.42 -2.88 3.70
CA VAL A 43 12.38 -2.63 5.15
C VAL A 43 11.04 -3.04 5.76
N GLY A 44 9.98 -3.21 4.96
CA GLY A 44 8.68 -3.66 5.43
C GLY A 44 7.85 -4.22 4.28
N MET A 45 6.99 -5.19 4.59
CA MET A 45 6.04 -5.79 3.66
C MET A 45 4.72 -6.04 4.38
N GLY A 46 3.62 -5.86 3.67
CA GLY A 46 2.28 -6.11 4.20
C GLY A 46 1.27 -6.42 3.12
N TYR A 47 0.26 -7.17 3.46
CA TYR A 47 -0.92 -7.45 2.66
C TYR A 47 -2.18 -7.22 3.49
N ASN A 48 -3.31 -6.99 2.86
CA ASN A 48 -4.56 -6.75 3.57
C ASN A 48 -5.12 -8.04 4.17
N GLY A 49 -5.66 -7.92 5.38
CA GLY A 49 -6.22 -9.04 6.11
C GLY A 49 -6.71 -8.67 7.50
N PHE A 50 -7.32 -9.61 8.19
CA PHE A 50 -7.72 -9.42 9.57
C PHE A 50 -6.49 -9.42 10.50
N PRO A 51 -6.59 -8.79 11.67
CA PRO A 51 -5.50 -8.79 12.63
C PRO A 51 -5.06 -10.20 13.05
N ARG A 52 -3.80 -10.33 13.46
CA ARG A 52 -3.25 -11.60 13.94
C ARG A 52 -4.07 -12.17 15.10
N GLY A 53 -4.37 -13.46 15.04
CA GLY A 53 -5.17 -14.14 16.05
C GLY A 53 -6.69 -13.97 15.87
N VAL A 54 -7.13 -13.18 14.90
CA VAL A 54 -8.55 -13.06 14.54
C VAL A 54 -8.88 -14.09 13.48
N ASP A 55 -9.99 -14.84 13.70
CA ASP A 55 -10.43 -15.88 12.77
C ASP A 55 -10.81 -15.33 11.40
N ASP A 56 -10.17 -15.83 10.35
CA ASP A 56 -10.48 -15.54 8.94
C ASP A 56 -11.70 -16.35 8.46
N LYS A 57 -12.82 -16.26 9.19
CA LYS A 57 -14.04 -16.97 8.81
C LYS A 57 -14.56 -16.47 7.47
N ARG A 58 -14.89 -17.41 6.58
CA ARG A 58 -15.35 -17.10 5.22
C ARG A 58 -16.55 -16.16 5.22
N GLU A 59 -17.50 -16.36 6.13
CA GLU A 59 -18.68 -15.48 6.27
C GLU A 59 -18.30 -14.03 6.61
N ARG A 60 -17.24 -13.80 7.40
CA ARG A 60 -16.75 -12.45 7.72
C ARG A 60 -16.08 -11.80 6.52
N LEU A 61 -15.30 -12.57 5.77
CA LEU A 61 -14.61 -12.09 4.55
C LEU A 61 -15.60 -11.77 3.41
N LEU A 62 -16.71 -12.47 3.33
CA LEU A 62 -17.75 -12.26 2.33
C LEU A 62 -18.75 -11.16 2.71
N HIS A 63 -18.93 -10.89 4.00
CA HIS A 63 -19.85 -9.86 4.47
C HIS A 63 -19.13 -8.51 4.52
N ARG A 64 -19.31 -7.68 3.51
CA ARG A 64 -18.59 -6.41 3.34
C ARG A 64 -18.60 -5.49 4.56
N PRO A 65 -19.73 -5.23 5.23
CA PRO A 65 -19.73 -4.36 6.40
C PRO A 65 -18.79 -4.86 7.52
N THR A 66 -18.84 -6.16 7.84
CA THR A 66 -17.94 -6.78 8.82
C THR A 66 -16.48 -6.73 8.37
N LYS A 67 -16.23 -7.10 7.11
CA LYS A 67 -14.87 -7.06 6.54
C LYS A 67 -14.26 -5.67 6.65
N TYR A 68 -14.98 -4.63 6.29
CA TYR A 68 -14.48 -3.25 6.32
C TYR A 68 -14.17 -2.73 7.73
N LEU A 69 -14.86 -3.26 8.75
CA LEU A 69 -14.56 -2.92 10.14
C LEU A 69 -13.32 -3.65 10.68
N MET A 70 -13.04 -4.84 10.19
CA MET A 70 -12.02 -5.73 10.74
C MET A 70 -10.71 -5.76 9.95
N VAL A 71 -10.75 -5.46 8.64
CA VAL A 71 -9.58 -5.57 7.77
C VAL A 71 -8.54 -4.48 8.09
N GLN A 72 -7.29 -4.89 8.14
CA GLN A 72 -6.14 -4.00 8.14
C GLN A 72 -5.60 -3.91 6.70
N HIS A 73 -5.35 -2.71 6.23
CA HIS A 73 -4.85 -2.48 4.88
C HIS A 73 -3.37 -2.86 4.75
N ALA A 74 -2.94 -3.18 3.55
CA ALA A 74 -1.58 -3.60 3.25
C ALA A 74 -0.52 -2.59 3.70
N GLU A 75 -0.80 -1.31 3.51
CA GLU A 75 0.09 -0.20 3.87
C GLU A 75 0.32 -0.13 5.38
N VAL A 76 -0.74 -0.25 6.16
CA VAL A 76 -0.66 -0.30 7.63
C VAL A 76 0.18 -1.49 8.07
N ASN A 77 -0.09 -2.67 7.50
CA ASN A 77 0.64 -3.89 7.82
C ASN A 77 2.12 -3.78 7.42
N ALA A 78 2.44 -3.16 6.29
CA ALA A 78 3.83 -2.95 5.88
C ALA A 78 4.59 -2.06 6.88
N VAL A 79 3.97 -0.98 7.35
CA VAL A 79 4.56 -0.09 8.37
C VAL A 79 4.76 -0.82 9.70
N LEU A 80 3.74 -1.55 10.16
CA LEU A 80 3.81 -2.30 11.42
C LEU A 80 4.80 -3.47 11.37
N ASN A 81 5.01 -4.06 10.21
CA ASN A 81 5.97 -5.15 9.99
C ASN A 81 7.39 -4.66 9.67
N ALA A 82 7.62 -3.35 9.63
CA ALA A 82 8.93 -2.81 9.29
C ALA A 82 9.99 -3.25 10.31
N VAL A 83 11.10 -3.79 9.80
CA VAL A 83 12.23 -4.28 10.60
C VAL A 83 13.36 -3.24 10.70
N ALA A 84 13.21 -2.12 10.02
CA ALA A 84 14.13 -0.98 10.03
C ALA A 84 13.31 0.32 9.92
N GLY A 85 13.98 1.48 10.03
CA GLY A 85 13.31 2.76 9.89
C GLY A 85 12.67 2.95 8.51
N THR A 86 11.50 3.57 8.48
CA THR A 86 10.71 3.83 7.26
C THR A 86 10.90 5.25 6.71
N ARG A 87 11.62 6.09 7.44
CA ARG A 87 11.90 7.47 7.00
C ARG A 87 12.60 7.48 5.64
N ASP A 88 12.12 8.34 4.75
CA ASP A 88 12.61 8.53 3.38
C ASP A 88 12.46 7.29 2.48
N ALA A 89 11.74 6.26 2.92
CA ALA A 89 11.46 5.09 2.10
C ALA A 89 10.44 5.40 0.99
N THR A 90 10.41 4.52 -0.02
CA THR A 90 9.38 4.47 -1.05
C THR A 90 8.42 3.34 -0.74
N ALA A 91 7.12 3.61 -0.78
CA ALA A 91 6.07 2.60 -0.67
C ALA A 91 5.60 2.18 -2.07
N TYR A 92 5.74 0.90 -2.39
CA TYR A 92 5.18 0.30 -3.60
C TYR A 92 3.90 -0.43 -3.24
N VAL A 93 2.78 0.04 -3.74
CA VAL A 93 1.44 -0.45 -3.37
C VAL A 93 0.67 -0.86 -4.62
N THR A 94 0.10 -2.05 -4.62
CA THR A 94 -0.63 -2.57 -5.79
C THR A 94 -1.89 -1.79 -6.13
N HIS A 95 -2.51 -1.16 -5.12
CA HIS A 95 -3.69 -0.30 -5.27
C HIS A 95 -3.41 1.08 -4.65
N ARG A 96 -3.98 2.11 -5.24
CA ARG A 96 -3.82 3.47 -4.75
C ARG A 96 -4.27 3.56 -3.27
N PRO A 97 -3.43 4.07 -2.36
CA PRO A 97 -3.77 4.21 -0.95
C PRO A 97 -4.98 5.13 -0.73
N CYS A 98 -5.87 4.75 0.17
CA CYS A 98 -6.96 5.60 0.63
C CYS A 98 -6.42 6.76 1.50
N ALA A 99 -7.29 7.71 1.87
CA ALA A 99 -6.89 8.85 2.69
C ALA A 99 -6.25 8.42 4.02
N SER A 100 -6.85 7.46 4.73
CA SER A 100 -6.33 6.96 6.00
C SER A 100 -4.93 6.34 5.85
N CYS A 101 -4.73 5.47 4.85
CA CYS A 101 -3.42 4.86 4.59
C CYS A 101 -2.39 5.89 4.14
N SER A 102 -2.79 6.87 3.32
CA SER A 102 -1.90 7.97 2.92
C SER A 102 -1.41 8.77 4.14
N GLY A 103 -2.29 9.06 5.09
CA GLY A 103 -1.93 9.70 6.35
C GLY A 103 -0.93 8.89 7.17
N ILE A 104 -1.13 7.56 7.25
CA ILE A 104 -0.21 6.66 7.95
C ILE A 104 1.17 6.63 7.28
N LEU A 105 1.21 6.56 5.95
CA LEU A 105 2.46 6.58 5.21
C LEU A 105 3.22 7.91 5.41
N ILE A 106 2.52 9.05 5.43
CA ILE A 106 3.11 10.36 5.75
C ILE A 106 3.72 10.33 7.15
N GLN A 107 2.97 9.88 8.16
CA GLN A 107 3.45 9.80 9.55
C GLN A 107 4.63 8.84 9.71
N ALA A 108 4.71 7.80 8.91
CA ALA A 108 5.83 6.88 8.86
C ALA A 108 7.08 7.46 8.17
N GLY A 109 7.00 8.68 7.62
CA GLY A 109 8.11 9.36 6.96
C GLY A 109 8.36 8.88 5.52
N ILE A 110 7.39 8.25 4.89
CA ILE A 110 7.49 7.82 3.48
C ILE A 110 7.65 9.05 2.59
N ARG A 111 8.64 9.02 1.70
CA ARG A 111 8.94 10.13 0.80
C ARG A 111 8.19 10.02 -0.53
N LYS A 112 7.96 8.79 -0.99
CA LYS A 112 7.36 8.51 -2.29
C LYS A 112 6.44 7.31 -2.22
N ILE A 113 5.33 7.41 -2.94
CA ILE A 113 4.40 6.29 -3.16
C ILE A 113 4.39 5.99 -4.65
N VAL A 114 4.63 4.73 -5.02
CA VAL A 114 4.48 4.20 -6.38
C VAL A 114 3.31 3.23 -6.37
N THR A 115 2.33 3.47 -7.21
CA THR A 115 1.11 2.67 -7.26
C THR A 115 0.55 2.58 -8.67
N ARG A 116 -0.40 1.68 -8.91
CA ARG A 116 -1.12 1.62 -10.18
C ARG A 116 -2.23 2.66 -10.23
N LYS A 117 -2.48 3.14 -11.44
CA LYS A 117 -3.65 3.97 -11.71
C LYS A 117 -4.91 3.16 -11.40
N PRO A 118 -5.84 3.66 -10.56
CA PRO A 118 -7.07 2.93 -10.26
C PRO A 118 -7.95 2.82 -11.50
N GLU A 119 -8.66 1.71 -11.62
CA GLU A 119 -9.72 1.54 -12.62
C GLU A 119 -10.83 2.58 -12.37
N ARG A 120 -11.54 2.96 -13.45
CA ARG A 120 -12.53 4.04 -13.45
C ARG A 120 -13.58 3.87 -12.34
N GLY A 121 -14.21 2.71 -12.24
CA GLY A 121 -15.26 2.46 -11.22
C GLY A 121 -14.73 2.54 -9.79
N PHE A 122 -13.49 2.10 -9.57
CA PHE A 122 -12.82 2.22 -8.28
C PHE A 122 -12.46 3.70 -7.98
N ALA A 123 -11.96 4.43 -8.96
CA ALA A 123 -11.63 5.84 -8.82
C ALA A 123 -12.87 6.69 -8.50
N GLU A 124 -14.01 6.42 -9.14
CA GLU A 124 -15.28 7.11 -8.87
C GLU A 124 -15.79 6.83 -7.45
N ARG A 125 -15.78 5.56 -7.02
CA ARG A 125 -16.24 5.16 -5.68
C ARG A 125 -15.40 5.75 -4.55
N PHE A 126 -14.11 5.92 -4.74
CA PHE A 126 -13.16 6.44 -3.76
C PHE A 126 -12.72 7.88 -4.04
N ALA A 127 -13.42 8.62 -4.89
CA ALA A 127 -13.02 9.97 -5.34
C ALA A 127 -12.78 10.94 -4.17
N GLU A 128 -13.65 10.96 -3.17
CA GLU A 128 -13.51 11.83 -2.00
C GLU A 128 -12.27 11.45 -1.17
N SER A 129 -12.05 10.16 -0.92
CA SER A 129 -10.88 9.66 -0.22
C SER A 129 -9.59 10.00 -0.96
N PHE A 130 -9.57 9.82 -2.28
CA PHE A 130 -8.39 10.14 -3.09
C PHE A 130 -8.12 11.64 -3.15
N ALA A 131 -9.14 12.49 -3.19
CA ALA A 131 -8.97 13.94 -3.14
C ALA A 131 -8.33 14.38 -1.82
N ALA A 132 -8.79 13.85 -0.69
CA ALA A 132 -8.20 14.11 0.62
C ALA A 132 -6.75 13.58 0.70
N ALA A 133 -6.48 12.39 0.15
CA ALA A 133 -5.12 11.86 0.06
C ALA A 133 -4.20 12.77 -0.75
N ASP A 134 -4.64 13.24 -1.91
CA ASP A 134 -3.86 14.14 -2.76
C ASP A 134 -3.50 15.44 -2.04
N ALA A 135 -4.45 16.04 -1.32
CA ALA A 135 -4.20 17.24 -0.54
C ALA A 135 -3.13 16.99 0.54
N MET A 136 -3.28 15.92 1.34
CA MET A 136 -2.32 15.59 2.39
C MET A 136 -0.93 15.27 1.85
N LEU A 137 -0.83 14.47 0.79
CA LEU A 137 0.44 14.10 0.17
C LEU A 137 1.15 15.33 -0.40
N SER A 138 0.43 16.20 -1.08
CA SER A 138 0.97 17.45 -1.64
C SER A 138 1.49 18.37 -0.55
N GLU A 139 0.73 18.61 0.49
CA GLU A 139 1.12 19.47 1.60
C GLU A 139 2.30 18.91 2.39
N ALA A 140 2.37 17.58 2.55
CA ALA A 140 3.47 16.90 3.24
C ALA A 140 4.72 16.72 2.37
N GLY A 141 4.68 17.06 1.08
CA GLY A 141 5.80 16.90 0.16
C GLY A 141 6.09 15.44 -0.21
N VAL A 142 5.09 14.56 -0.16
CA VAL A 142 5.21 13.16 -0.56
C VAL A 142 4.84 13.01 -2.04
N GLU A 143 5.77 12.46 -2.81
CA GLU A 143 5.57 12.22 -4.24
C GLU A 143 4.63 11.03 -4.46
N LEU A 144 3.65 11.18 -5.34
CA LEU A 144 2.78 10.10 -5.81
C LEU A 144 3.04 9.85 -7.30
N GLU A 145 3.53 8.66 -7.63
CA GLU A 145 3.75 8.21 -9.00
C GLU A 145 2.82 7.06 -9.33
N MET A 146 2.03 7.22 -10.39
CA MET A 146 1.17 6.15 -10.91
C MET A 146 1.82 5.52 -12.14
N VAL A 147 1.95 4.21 -12.10
CA VAL A 147 2.59 3.39 -13.15
C VAL A 147 1.60 2.45 -13.82
#